data_1632bf733b1e66e425c375a62a383722
#
_entry.id   1632bf733b1e66e425c375a62a383722
#
_cell.length_a   1.000
_cell.length_b   1.000
_cell.length_c   1.000
_cell.angle_alpha   90.00
_cell.angle_beta   90.00
_cell.angle_gamma   90.00
#
_symmetry.space_group_name_H-M   'P 1'
#
loop_
_entity.id
_entity.type
_entity.pdbx_description
1 polymer ?
#
loop_
_entity_poly.entity_id
_entity_poly.type
_entity_poly.pdbx_seq_one_letter_code
_entity_poly.pdbx_strand_id
1 'polypeptide(L)'
;MPPSRPPQLPIRLRRTPKPPGRRARAALRAALAITCASCLFTATPAPASAVGSLAGLQLDLTHQLALAGSGSGAYVYDLTAKQALFSERATTLRPPASVEKLYTAVTALERMGPSARLSTTVFGVGHLAAGGVWEGSLYLKGGGDPTFGTSSFIRAHYGGEGASVSTLVAQLVRVDGIHRINGSIEGDESYFDSLRGEPSSDYAPDPFLEGTLSGLAFNRGASGAERGPHAPAAYAAHELFAALKSAGVIVHGSSGAATTPTGAIELAKVQSPTIAQLLGLTLPPSDNFFAETLVKDLGASFGGAGTTAAGASVVSQTISALLGIHPHVVDGSGLSPADKTSPYQVVDLLVELAPSTLGAAPSSVGAVLRDDLAVAGETGTLSERMRDTGAQGRCQGKTGTLTGVSNLVGYCQSADGHLLAFAIFNDGISTEAAHTFQDHMTITIADY
;
A
#
# COMPACT_ATOMS: atom_id res chain seq x y z
N MET A 1 -18.21 23.44 40.20
CA MET A 1 -17.95 22.18 40.92
C MET A 1 -17.61 21.13 39.91
N PRO A 2 -16.39 20.61 39.82
CA PRO A 2 -16.04 19.52 38.93
C PRO A 2 -16.33 18.17 39.61
N PRO A 3 -16.66 17.10 38.89
CA PRO A 3 -16.95 15.80 39.44
C PRO A 3 -15.68 15.05 39.88
N SER A 4 -15.83 14.34 40.98
CA SER A 4 -14.83 13.57 41.73
C SER A 4 -14.32 12.33 40.97
N ARG A 5 -13.03 12.05 41.08
CA ARG A 5 -12.37 10.81 40.64
C ARG A 5 -12.73 9.62 41.52
N PRO A 6 -12.87 8.41 40.98
CA PRO A 6 -12.96 7.18 41.76
C PRO A 6 -11.59 6.71 42.28
N PRO A 7 -11.55 5.95 43.40
CA PRO A 7 -10.31 5.55 44.07
C PRO A 7 -9.61 4.36 43.38
N GLN A 8 -8.27 4.43 43.36
CA GLN A 8 -7.38 3.37 42.89
C GLN A 8 -7.21 2.30 43.97
N LEU A 9 -7.37 1.04 43.59
CA LEU A 9 -7.07 -0.13 44.43
C LEU A 9 -5.60 -0.56 44.24
N PRO A 10 -4.90 -1.08 45.29
CA PRO A 10 -3.49 -1.40 45.24
C PRO A 10 -3.21 -2.74 44.55
N ILE A 11 -2.20 -2.76 43.68
CA ILE A 11 -1.68 -3.94 42.99
C ILE A 11 -0.90 -4.80 43.98
N ARG A 12 -1.36 -6.03 44.24
CA ARG A 12 -0.62 -7.07 44.98
C ARG A 12 0.35 -7.78 44.02
N LEU A 13 1.65 -7.62 44.27
CA LEU A 13 2.72 -8.41 43.69
C LEU A 13 2.63 -9.89 44.16
N ARG A 14 2.42 -10.84 43.26
CA ARG A 14 2.58 -12.28 43.51
C ARG A 14 4.03 -12.67 43.34
N ARG A 15 4.57 -13.27 44.37
CA ARG A 15 5.93 -13.86 44.41
C ARG A 15 5.97 -15.13 43.56
N THR A 16 7.02 -15.27 42.77
CA THR A 16 7.41 -16.50 42.03
C THR A 16 7.98 -17.57 42.95
N PRO A 17 7.69 -18.85 42.75
CA PRO A 17 8.36 -19.93 43.50
C PRO A 17 9.68 -20.36 42.81
N LYS A 18 10.64 -20.69 43.65
CA LYS A 18 12.03 -21.13 43.39
C LYS A 18 12.06 -22.61 42.97
N PRO A 19 12.93 -23.05 42.05
CA PRO A 19 13.00 -24.46 41.63
C PRO A 19 13.78 -25.32 42.64
N PRO A 20 13.42 -26.62 42.79
CA PRO A 20 14.16 -27.52 43.68
C PRO A 20 15.39 -28.15 42.99
N GLY A 21 16.41 -28.32 43.83
CA GLY A 21 17.74 -28.79 43.45
C GLY A 21 17.84 -30.30 43.13
N ARG A 22 18.87 -30.60 42.35
CA ARG A 22 19.37 -31.94 42.05
C ARG A 22 19.75 -32.71 43.31
N ARG A 23 19.33 -33.98 43.43
CA ARG A 23 20.08 -35.04 44.08
C ARG A 23 19.90 -36.37 43.36
N ALA A 24 21.01 -36.98 43.03
CA ALA A 24 21.21 -38.30 42.46
C ALA A 24 20.79 -39.41 43.42
N ARG A 25 20.31 -40.53 42.89
CA ARG A 25 20.60 -41.86 43.46
C ARG A 25 20.54 -42.94 42.38
N ALA A 26 21.51 -43.81 42.47
CA ALA A 26 21.84 -44.91 41.59
C ALA A 26 21.11 -46.22 41.97
N ALA A 27 21.10 -47.11 40.98
CA ALA A 27 21.11 -48.58 41.02
C ALA A 27 19.87 -49.33 41.50
N LEU A 28 19.30 -50.16 40.61
CA LEU A 28 19.31 -51.63 40.84
C LEU A 28 19.02 -52.37 39.51
N ARG A 29 19.93 -53.32 39.18
CA ARG A 29 19.79 -54.30 38.10
C ARG A 29 18.92 -55.45 38.56
N ALA A 30 17.96 -55.90 37.76
CA ALA A 30 17.47 -57.27 37.80
C ALA A 30 17.15 -57.72 36.35
N ALA A 31 17.86 -58.75 35.92
CA ALA A 31 17.66 -59.44 34.66
C ALA A 31 16.47 -60.39 34.78
N LEU A 32 15.56 -60.34 33.80
CA LEU A 32 14.63 -61.44 33.56
C LEU A 32 14.60 -61.71 32.05
N ALA A 33 15.19 -62.84 31.66
CA ALA A 33 15.11 -63.34 30.29
C ALA A 33 13.76 -64.01 30.08
N ILE A 34 12.97 -63.49 29.13
CA ILE A 34 11.82 -64.20 28.59
C ILE A 34 12.04 -64.27 27.06
N THR A 35 12.26 -65.47 26.58
CA THR A 35 12.21 -65.87 25.16
C THR A 35 10.80 -65.69 24.65
N CYS A 36 10.60 -64.84 23.65
CA CYS A 36 9.38 -64.82 22.85
C CYS A 36 9.72 -64.79 21.37
N ALA A 37 9.02 -65.64 20.66
CA ALA A 37 9.13 -65.97 19.29
C ALA A 37 9.14 -64.79 18.32
N SER A 38 10.04 -64.87 17.35
CA SER A 38 10.23 -63.93 16.24
C SER A 38 9.00 -63.98 15.31
N CYS A 39 8.05 -63.06 15.50
CA CYS A 39 7.16 -62.62 14.41
C CYS A 39 7.86 -61.50 13.67
N LEU A 40 8.43 -61.83 12.50
CA LEU A 40 8.85 -60.87 11.50
C LEU A 40 7.64 -60.12 10.95
N PHE A 41 7.23 -59.07 11.66
CA PHE A 41 6.43 -58.03 11.03
C PHE A 41 7.41 -57.24 10.16
N THR A 42 7.35 -57.42 8.84
CA THR A 42 7.89 -56.46 7.89
C THR A 42 7.07 -55.16 8.07
N ALA A 43 7.53 -54.27 8.91
CA ALA A 43 7.05 -52.90 8.92
C ALA A 43 7.39 -52.33 7.53
N THR A 44 6.40 -52.26 6.67
CA THR A 44 6.49 -51.38 5.53
C THR A 44 6.76 -49.97 6.10
N PRO A 45 7.85 -49.29 5.66
CA PRO A 45 8.07 -47.93 6.09
C PRO A 45 6.78 -47.16 5.68
N ALA A 46 6.15 -46.53 6.67
CA ALA A 46 5.13 -45.52 6.37
C ALA A 46 5.74 -44.56 5.33
N PRO A 47 5.03 -44.20 4.25
CA PRO A 47 5.57 -43.24 3.32
C PRO A 47 6.01 -42.01 4.15
N ALA A 48 7.31 -41.67 4.07
CA ALA A 48 7.82 -40.43 4.61
C ALA A 48 6.85 -39.34 4.14
N SER A 49 6.32 -38.56 5.07
CA SER A 49 5.36 -37.49 4.80
C SER A 49 5.84 -36.71 3.58
N ALA A 50 5.01 -36.64 2.56
CA ALA A 50 5.34 -36.02 1.27
C ALA A 50 5.31 -34.47 1.39
N VAL A 51 5.73 -33.94 2.52
CA VAL A 51 6.00 -32.52 2.73
C VAL A 51 7.20 -32.19 1.84
N GLY A 52 6.97 -31.36 0.81
CA GLY A 52 8.00 -30.97 -0.14
C GLY A 52 7.98 -31.71 -1.49
N SER A 53 7.00 -32.59 -1.79
CA SER A 53 6.85 -33.13 -3.14
C SER A 53 5.84 -32.29 -3.99
N LEU A 54 6.08 -32.15 -5.29
CA LEU A 54 5.15 -31.47 -6.20
C LEU A 54 3.74 -32.06 -6.12
N ALA A 55 3.60 -33.37 -6.06
CA ALA A 55 2.31 -34.05 -5.93
C ALA A 55 1.60 -33.69 -4.61
N GLY A 56 2.37 -33.60 -3.50
CA GLY A 56 1.85 -33.17 -2.20
C GLY A 56 1.36 -31.71 -2.22
N LEU A 57 2.18 -30.81 -2.76
CA LEU A 57 1.80 -29.40 -2.97
C LEU A 57 0.50 -29.29 -3.77
N GLN A 58 0.44 -29.95 -4.95
CA GLN A 58 -0.73 -29.90 -5.83
C GLN A 58 -1.98 -30.47 -5.17
N LEU A 59 -1.88 -31.55 -4.42
CA LEU A 59 -3.00 -32.18 -3.72
C LEU A 59 -3.55 -31.24 -2.63
N ASP A 60 -2.68 -30.64 -1.83
CA ASP A 60 -3.11 -29.74 -0.75
C ASP A 60 -3.73 -28.47 -1.32
N LEU A 61 -3.09 -27.82 -2.29
CA LEU A 61 -3.64 -26.61 -2.94
C LEU A 61 -5.01 -26.89 -3.59
N THR A 62 -5.18 -28.04 -4.27
CA THR A 62 -6.47 -28.46 -4.85
C THR A 62 -7.52 -28.63 -3.75
N HIS A 63 -7.17 -29.27 -2.65
CA HIS A 63 -8.09 -29.48 -1.52
C HIS A 63 -8.53 -28.16 -0.89
N GLN A 64 -7.59 -27.27 -0.59
CA GLN A 64 -7.91 -25.96 -0.01
C GLN A 64 -8.76 -25.09 -0.96
N LEU A 65 -8.43 -25.11 -2.25
CA LEU A 65 -9.19 -24.36 -3.25
C LEU A 65 -10.61 -24.92 -3.46
N ALA A 66 -10.79 -26.24 -3.34
CA ALA A 66 -12.10 -26.87 -3.37
C ALA A 66 -12.98 -26.46 -2.16
N LEU A 67 -12.39 -26.36 -0.96
CA LEU A 67 -13.06 -25.87 0.24
C LEU A 67 -13.43 -24.37 0.11
N ALA A 68 -12.59 -23.57 -0.54
CA ALA A 68 -12.85 -22.17 -0.82
C ALA A 68 -13.94 -21.92 -1.89
N GLY A 69 -14.40 -22.98 -2.59
CA GLY A 69 -15.52 -22.94 -3.51
C GLY A 69 -15.14 -22.65 -4.97
N SER A 70 -16.12 -22.82 -5.86
CA SER A 70 -15.94 -22.71 -7.33
C SER A 70 -15.63 -21.29 -7.81
N GLY A 71 -15.95 -20.24 -7.02
CA GLY A 71 -15.56 -18.86 -7.30
C GLY A 71 -14.07 -18.61 -7.15
N SER A 72 -13.32 -19.51 -6.49
CA SER A 72 -11.90 -19.37 -6.22
C SER A 72 -11.02 -19.90 -7.34
N GLY A 73 -9.82 -19.35 -7.49
CA GLY A 73 -8.82 -19.81 -8.45
C GLY A 73 -7.40 -19.46 -7.99
N ALA A 74 -6.40 -20.24 -8.41
CA ALA A 74 -5.02 -19.98 -8.04
C ALA A 74 -4.03 -20.36 -9.14
N TYR A 75 -2.88 -19.70 -9.11
CA TYR A 75 -1.74 -20.01 -9.96
C TYR A 75 -0.45 -19.88 -9.14
N VAL A 76 0.44 -20.87 -9.26
CA VAL A 76 1.76 -20.87 -8.61
C VAL A 76 2.81 -21.19 -9.66
N TYR A 77 3.84 -20.36 -9.73
CA TYR A 77 4.94 -20.48 -10.69
C TYR A 77 6.29 -20.46 -9.97
N ASP A 78 7.14 -21.40 -10.30
CA ASP A 78 8.52 -21.48 -9.83
C ASP A 78 9.43 -20.66 -10.73
N LEU A 79 9.90 -19.53 -10.23
CA LEU A 79 10.81 -18.63 -10.92
C LEU A 79 12.22 -19.22 -11.09
N THR A 80 12.62 -20.08 -10.16
CA THR A 80 13.95 -20.71 -10.17
C THR A 80 13.99 -21.84 -11.19
N ALA A 81 12.99 -22.72 -11.18
CA ALA A 81 12.88 -23.82 -12.13
C ALA A 81 12.18 -23.44 -13.45
N LYS A 82 11.59 -22.23 -13.53
CA LYS A 82 10.86 -21.69 -14.68
C LYS A 82 9.72 -22.58 -15.13
N GLN A 83 8.88 -23.04 -14.21
CA GLN A 83 7.74 -23.91 -14.49
C GLN A 83 6.53 -23.60 -13.61
N ALA A 84 5.34 -23.85 -14.14
CA ALA A 84 4.12 -23.82 -13.38
C ALA A 84 4.05 -25.03 -12.43
N LEU A 85 3.82 -24.77 -11.13
CA LEU A 85 3.64 -25.82 -10.13
C LEU A 85 2.17 -26.16 -9.91
N PHE A 86 1.28 -25.13 -10.01
CA PHE A 86 -0.16 -25.29 -9.80
C PHE A 86 -0.94 -24.31 -10.69
N SER A 87 -2.06 -24.77 -11.26
CA SER A 87 -2.94 -23.95 -12.09
C SER A 87 -4.37 -24.46 -11.99
N GLU A 88 -5.24 -23.77 -11.28
CA GLU A 88 -6.66 -24.10 -11.20
C GLU A 88 -7.52 -22.85 -11.32
N ARG A 89 -8.39 -22.83 -12.34
CA ARG A 89 -9.20 -21.64 -12.71
C ARG A 89 -8.34 -20.37 -12.81
N ALA A 90 -7.07 -20.52 -13.19
CA ALA A 90 -6.05 -19.48 -13.16
C ALA A 90 -6.32 -18.35 -14.17
N THR A 91 -6.99 -18.60 -15.27
CA THR A 91 -7.30 -17.61 -16.32
C THR A 91 -8.68 -16.98 -16.19
N THR A 92 -9.47 -17.38 -15.19
CA THR A 92 -10.80 -16.80 -14.95
C THR A 92 -10.65 -15.40 -14.38
N LEU A 93 -11.24 -14.42 -15.05
CA LEU A 93 -11.24 -13.03 -14.61
C LEU A 93 -12.13 -12.85 -13.38
N ARG A 94 -11.61 -12.14 -12.37
CA ARG A 94 -12.27 -11.83 -11.10
C ARG A 94 -11.94 -10.42 -10.66
N PRO A 95 -12.72 -9.82 -9.73
CA PRO A 95 -12.33 -8.57 -9.11
C PRO A 95 -11.00 -8.74 -8.35
N PRO A 96 -9.97 -7.93 -8.65
CA PRO A 96 -8.69 -7.99 -7.97
C PRO A 96 -8.75 -7.42 -6.54
N ALA A 97 -9.71 -6.54 -6.26
CA ALA A 97 -9.67 -5.67 -5.11
C ALA A 97 -8.29 -4.96 -5.05
N SER A 98 -7.74 -4.69 -3.88
CA SER A 98 -6.47 -3.94 -3.77
C SER A 98 -5.23 -4.62 -4.40
N VAL A 99 -5.35 -5.79 -5.02
CA VAL A 99 -4.31 -6.33 -5.90
C VAL A 99 -4.13 -5.44 -7.14
N GLU A 100 -5.17 -4.67 -7.54
CA GLU A 100 -5.10 -3.65 -8.60
C GLU A 100 -3.96 -2.66 -8.41
N LYS A 101 -3.63 -2.33 -7.17
CA LYS A 101 -2.52 -1.43 -6.84
C LYS A 101 -1.17 -1.87 -7.38
N LEU A 102 -0.99 -3.15 -7.70
CA LEU A 102 0.25 -3.63 -8.34
C LEU A 102 0.38 -3.08 -9.76
N TYR A 103 -0.73 -3.05 -10.53
CA TYR A 103 -0.72 -2.47 -11.87
C TYR A 103 -0.50 -0.96 -11.85
N THR A 104 -1.16 -0.25 -10.92
CA THR A 104 -0.94 1.18 -10.69
C THR A 104 0.51 1.47 -10.29
N ALA A 105 1.08 0.72 -9.35
CA ALA A 105 2.44 0.89 -8.86
C ALA A 105 3.49 0.65 -9.96
N VAL A 106 3.36 -0.46 -10.70
CA VAL A 106 4.27 -0.77 -11.81
C VAL A 106 4.20 0.32 -12.88
N THR A 107 2.99 0.77 -13.23
CA THR A 107 2.82 1.85 -14.20
C THR A 107 3.45 3.15 -13.72
N ALA A 108 3.30 3.51 -12.44
CA ALA A 108 3.93 4.71 -11.88
C ALA A 108 5.48 4.62 -11.94
N LEU A 109 6.04 3.47 -11.58
CA LEU A 109 7.49 3.24 -11.67
C LEU A 109 8.01 3.28 -13.10
N GLU A 110 7.30 2.68 -14.05
CA GLU A 110 7.71 2.63 -15.47
C GLU A 110 7.56 3.97 -16.17
N ARG A 111 6.45 4.68 -15.91
CA ARG A 111 6.12 5.91 -16.66
C ARG A 111 6.72 7.16 -16.04
N MET A 112 6.70 7.28 -14.72
CA MET A 112 7.24 8.43 -13.99
C MET A 112 8.70 8.21 -13.60
N GLY A 113 9.07 6.99 -13.28
CA GLY A 113 10.39 6.62 -12.74
C GLY A 113 10.44 6.63 -11.20
N PRO A 114 11.25 5.74 -10.59
CA PRO A 114 11.27 5.54 -9.13
C PRO A 114 11.75 6.79 -8.36
N SER A 115 12.58 7.64 -8.95
CA SER A 115 13.14 8.86 -8.34
C SER A 115 12.32 10.12 -8.61
N ALA A 116 11.27 10.06 -9.44
CA ALA A 116 10.40 11.19 -9.72
C ALA A 116 9.68 11.66 -8.46
N ARG A 117 9.28 12.93 -8.43
CA ARG A 117 8.60 13.57 -7.30
C ARG A 117 7.46 14.46 -7.82
N LEU A 118 6.37 14.46 -7.09
CA LEU A 118 5.26 15.38 -7.29
C LEU A 118 5.57 16.72 -6.59
N SER A 119 4.88 17.78 -6.95
CA SER A 119 5.22 19.11 -6.43
C SER A 119 3.98 19.89 -5.99
N THR A 120 4.12 20.66 -4.91
CA THR A 120 3.18 21.72 -4.54
C THR A 120 3.92 23.04 -4.56
N THR A 121 3.40 24.02 -5.32
CA THR A 121 4.12 25.25 -5.65
C THR A 121 3.29 26.48 -5.31
N VAL A 122 3.92 27.49 -4.73
CA VAL A 122 3.33 28.83 -4.56
C VAL A 122 3.78 29.71 -5.73
N PHE A 123 2.82 30.19 -6.49
CA PHE A 123 3.02 31.18 -7.52
C PHE A 123 2.55 32.55 -7.05
N GLY A 124 3.16 33.61 -7.55
CA GLY A 124 2.78 34.98 -7.29
C GLY A 124 2.31 35.71 -8.57
N VAL A 125 1.25 36.46 -8.45
CA VAL A 125 0.80 37.45 -9.46
C VAL A 125 0.92 38.81 -8.82
N GLY A 126 1.90 39.58 -9.26
CA GLY A 126 2.27 40.85 -8.66
C GLY A 126 3.78 41.07 -8.64
N HIS A 127 4.29 41.81 -7.66
CA HIS A 127 5.71 42.08 -7.51
C HIS A 127 6.11 42.27 -6.04
N LEU A 128 7.36 42.05 -5.73
CA LEU A 128 7.93 42.34 -4.40
C LEU A 128 8.35 43.82 -4.35
N ALA A 129 7.67 44.60 -3.52
CA ALA A 129 7.98 45.98 -3.26
C ALA A 129 9.02 46.10 -2.11
N ALA A 130 9.54 47.35 -1.89
CA ALA A 130 10.47 47.60 -0.82
C ALA A 130 9.91 47.23 0.56
N GLY A 131 10.77 46.74 1.47
CA GLY A 131 10.37 46.33 2.83
C GLY A 131 9.66 44.97 2.88
N GLY A 132 9.82 44.13 1.86
CA GLY A 132 9.30 42.76 1.86
C GLY A 132 7.77 42.69 1.71
N VAL A 133 7.18 43.65 0.99
CA VAL A 133 5.74 43.69 0.70
C VAL A 133 5.48 43.07 -0.67
N TRP A 134 4.72 41.98 -0.68
CA TRP A 134 4.19 41.43 -1.93
C TRP A 134 2.92 42.17 -2.33
N GLU A 135 2.97 42.91 -3.41
CA GLU A 135 1.83 43.61 -4.00
C GLU A 135 1.16 42.72 -5.04
N GLY A 136 0.12 41.99 -4.59
CA GLY A 136 -0.61 41.03 -5.43
C GLY A 136 -1.00 39.78 -4.68
N SER A 137 -1.57 38.81 -5.40
CA SER A 137 -2.08 37.55 -4.85
C SER A 137 -1.10 36.40 -4.99
N LEU A 138 -1.18 35.42 -4.08
CA LEU A 138 -0.46 34.16 -4.13
C LEU A 138 -1.40 33.01 -4.50
N TYR A 139 -0.89 32.08 -5.28
CA TYR A 139 -1.60 30.90 -5.73
C TYR A 139 -0.86 29.64 -5.28
N LEU A 140 -1.48 28.85 -4.40
CA LEU A 140 -0.98 27.54 -3.98
C LEU A 140 -1.49 26.49 -4.98
N LYS A 141 -0.63 26.07 -5.89
CA LYS A 141 -0.95 25.10 -6.94
C LYS A 141 -0.48 23.71 -6.54
N GLY A 142 -1.41 22.76 -6.47
CA GLY A 142 -1.10 21.35 -6.29
C GLY A 142 -0.73 20.67 -7.61
N GLY A 143 0.15 19.68 -7.52
CA GLY A 143 0.51 18.79 -8.62
C GLY A 143 0.38 17.33 -8.20
N GLY A 144 -0.70 17.00 -7.46
CA GLY A 144 -1.06 15.63 -7.13
C GLY A 144 -0.32 15.02 -5.92
N ASP A 145 0.46 15.79 -5.14
CA ASP A 145 1.18 15.23 -3.99
C ASP A 145 0.22 14.79 -2.86
N PRO A 146 0.06 13.46 -2.60
CA PRO A 146 -0.84 12.96 -1.55
C PRO A 146 -0.31 13.22 -0.14
N THR A 147 0.97 13.59 0.00
CA THR A 147 1.62 13.77 1.31
C THR A 147 1.57 15.20 1.82
N PHE A 148 1.11 16.17 1.01
CA PHE A 148 1.14 17.59 1.36
C PHE A 148 0.27 17.90 2.58
N GLY A 149 0.86 18.55 3.59
CA GLY A 149 0.13 18.86 4.82
C GLY A 149 0.92 19.60 5.88
N THR A 150 0.42 19.53 7.13
CA THR A 150 1.15 20.01 8.30
C THR A 150 2.26 19.03 8.68
N SER A 151 3.37 19.55 9.23
CA SER A 151 4.46 18.68 9.72
C SER A 151 4.02 17.71 10.83
N SER A 152 2.98 18.05 11.61
CA SER A 152 2.41 17.15 12.63
C SER A 152 1.63 16.01 12.01
N PHE A 153 0.82 16.28 10.98
CA PHE A 153 0.08 15.26 10.23
C PHE A 153 1.04 14.31 9.54
N ILE A 154 2.03 14.84 8.81
CA ILE A 154 3.05 14.06 8.10
C ILE A 154 3.81 13.13 9.07
N ARG A 155 4.19 13.62 10.26
CA ARG A 155 4.84 12.74 11.26
C ARG A 155 3.93 11.64 11.78
N ALA A 156 2.66 11.95 12.01
CA ALA A 156 1.70 11.01 12.58
C ALA A 156 1.29 9.92 11.59
N HIS A 157 1.19 10.24 10.29
CA HIS A 157 0.63 9.34 9.28
C HIS A 157 1.69 8.75 8.33
N TYR A 158 2.82 9.45 8.12
CA TYR A 158 3.82 9.08 7.11
C TYR A 158 5.25 9.00 7.69
N GLY A 159 5.38 8.88 9.03
CA GLY A 159 6.69 8.77 9.65
C GLY A 159 7.60 10.01 9.49
N GLY A 160 7.05 11.11 9.00
CA GLY A 160 7.80 12.34 8.71
C GLY A 160 8.14 12.52 7.22
N GLU A 161 7.77 11.58 6.37
CA GLU A 161 7.99 11.62 4.93
C GLU A 161 6.85 12.37 4.23
N GLY A 162 7.12 13.57 3.71
CA GLY A 162 6.11 14.36 3.01
C GLY A 162 6.45 15.84 2.86
N ALA A 163 5.67 16.52 2.02
CA ALA A 163 5.80 17.95 1.73
C ALA A 163 5.02 18.80 2.73
N SER A 164 5.69 19.70 3.44
CA SER A 164 5.03 20.49 4.47
C SER A 164 4.76 21.95 4.08
N VAL A 165 3.61 22.48 4.50
CA VAL A 165 3.26 23.89 4.33
C VAL A 165 4.25 24.81 5.05
N SER A 166 4.81 24.37 6.19
CA SER A 166 5.81 25.15 6.91
C SER A 166 7.11 25.36 6.11
N THR A 167 7.46 24.42 5.24
CA THR A 167 8.61 24.57 4.32
C THR A 167 8.33 25.63 3.25
N LEU A 168 7.12 25.67 2.67
CA LEU A 168 6.71 26.74 1.76
C LEU A 168 6.77 28.12 2.43
N VAL A 169 6.21 28.23 3.64
CA VAL A 169 6.26 29.48 4.41
C VAL A 169 7.68 29.90 4.70
N ALA A 170 8.56 28.97 5.06
CA ALA A 170 9.96 29.28 5.30
C ALA A 170 10.68 29.80 4.04
N GLN A 171 10.36 29.31 2.86
CA GLN A 171 10.89 29.82 1.59
C GLN A 171 10.38 31.25 1.34
N LEU A 172 9.09 31.48 1.38
CA LEU A 172 8.48 32.81 1.16
C LEU A 172 9.05 33.87 2.10
N VAL A 173 9.24 33.54 3.40
CA VAL A 173 9.71 34.49 4.39
C VAL A 173 11.24 34.67 4.36
N ARG A 174 12.00 33.58 4.29
CA ARG A 174 13.47 33.63 4.47
C ARG A 174 14.24 33.82 3.18
N VAL A 175 13.74 33.29 2.05
CA VAL A 175 14.41 33.36 0.75
C VAL A 175 13.88 34.58 -0.01
N ASP A 176 12.55 34.71 -0.12
CA ASP A 176 11.91 35.79 -0.88
C ASP A 176 11.76 37.08 -0.07
N GLY A 177 11.91 36.99 1.29
CA GLY A 177 11.83 38.14 2.18
C GLY A 177 10.42 38.73 2.32
N ILE A 178 9.38 37.94 2.09
CA ILE A 178 7.99 38.40 2.17
C ILE A 178 7.54 38.50 3.64
N HIS A 179 7.23 39.73 4.10
CA HIS A 179 6.71 39.99 5.43
C HIS A 179 5.29 40.53 5.44
N ARG A 180 4.77 40.93 4.25
CA ARG A 180 3.40 41.41 4.05
C ARG A 180 2.92 40.98 2.67
N ILE A 181 1.63 40.67 2.59
CA ILE A 181 0.94 40.34 1.33
C ILE A 181 -0.28 41.24 1.21
N ASN A 182 -0.32 42.10 0.19
CA ASN A 182 -1.44 42.95 -0.19
C ASN A 182 -2.24 42.29 -1.30
N GLY A 183 -2.88 41.15 -1.00
CA GLY A 183 -3.65 40.36 -1.93
C GLY A 183 -4.18 39.10 -1.28
N SER A 184 -4.91 38.30 -2.03
CA SER A 184 -5.50 37.03 -1.59
C SER A 184 -4.51 35.88 -1.67
N ILE A 185 -4.88 34.77 -1.02
CA ILE A 185 -4.20 33.46 -1.14
C ILE A 185 -5.21 32.50 -1.74
N GLU A 186 -4.94 32.02 -2.94
CA GLU A 186 -5.84 31.16 -3.70
C GLU A 186 -5.27 29.74 -3.82
N GLY A 187 -6.12 28.72 -3.66
CA GLY A 187 -5.78 27.34 -3.93
C GLY A 187 -6.12 26.96 -5.36
N ASP A 188 -5.18 26.30 -6.03
CA ASP A 188 -5.36 25.81 -7.40
C ASP A 188 -5.23 24.29 -7.44
N GLU A 189 -6.34 23.59 -7.68
CA GLU A 189 -6.42 22.14 -7.83
C GLU A 189 -6.61 21.68 -9.28
N SER A 190 -6.45 22.59 -10.24
CA SER A 190 -6.76 22.36 -11.67
C SER A 190 -5.89 21.26 -12.33
N TYR A 191 -4.94 20.69 -11.61
CA TYR A 191 -4.16 19.54 -12.06
C TYR A 191 -5.01 18.27 -12.18
N PHE A 192 -6.05 18.13 -11.35
CA PHE A 192 -7.05 17.07 -11.47
C PHE A 192 -8.44 17.65 -11.81
N ASP A 193 -9.37 16.75 -12.14
CA ASP A 193 -10.80 17.08 -12.20
C ASP A 193 -11.37 17.36 -10.79
N SER A 194 -12.66 17.69 -10.75
CA SER A 194 -13.37 17.98 -9.50
C SER A 194 -14.06 16.77 -8.86
N LEU A 195 -13.79 15.55 -9.35
CA LEU A 195 -14.35 14.31 -8.79
C LEU A 195 -13.57 13.91 -7.54
N ARG A 196 -14.27 13.75 -6.41
CA ARG A 196 -13.67 13.64 -5.06
C ARG A 196 -13.48 12.22 -4.56
N GLY A 197 -14.14 11.25 -5.17
CA GLY A 197 -14.11 9.84 -4.88
C GLY A 197 -13.66 9.02 -6.09
N GLU A 198 -13.81 7.72 -5.96
CA GLU A 198 -13.51 6.73 -6.99
C GLU A 198 -14.80 6.26 -7.71
N PRO A 199 -14.71 5.52 -8.83
CA PRO A 199 -15.87 5.16 -9.63
C PRO A 199 -16.98 4.38 -8.91
N SER A 200 -16.67 3.51 -7.96
CA SER A 200 -17.70 2.68 -7.30
C SER A 200 -18.56 3.46 -6.31
N SER A 201 -18.04 4.61 -5.82
CA SER A 201 -18.79 5.57 -5.00
C SER A 201 -19.56 6.62 -5.82
N ASP A 202 -19.64 6.45 -7.13
CA ASP A 202 -20.12 7.49 -8.08
C ASP A 202 -19.35 8.82 -7.89
N TYR A 203 -18.05 8.68 -7.63
CA TYR A 203 -17.12 9.77 -7.35
C TYR A 203 -17.47 10.65 -6.14
N ALA A 204 -18.38 10.19 -5.28
CA ALA A 204 -18.64 10.83 -4.00
C ALA A 204 -17.50 10.54 -3.00
N PRO A 205 -17.27 11.42 -2.02
CA PRO A 205 -16.36 11.09 -0.93
C PRO A 205 -16.79 9.80 -0.22
N ASP A 206 -15.86 8.84 -0.12
CA ASP A 206 -16.08 7.51 0.44
C ASP A 206 -15.16 7.28 1.66
N PRO A 207 -15.66 6.72 2.78
CA PRO A 207 -14.83 6.40 3.93
C PRO A 207 -13.68 5.44 3.63
N PHE A 208 -13.85 4.52 2.67
CA PHE A 208 -12.81 3.56 2.29
C PHE A 208 -11.66 4.21 1.50
N LEU A 209 -11.91 5.39 0.90
CA LEU A 209 -10.86 6.16 0.26
C LEU A 209 -9.92 6.82 1.29
N GLU A 210 -10.41 7.10 2.50
CA GLU A 210 -9.66 7.73 3.59
C GLU A 210 -9.11 9.13 3.26
N GLY A 211 -9.74 9.82 2.32
CA GLY A 211 -9.34 11.16 1.88
C GLY A 211 -10.30 11.76 0.86
N THR A 212 -9.94 12.91 0.31
CA THR A 212 -10.67 13.59 -0.76
C THR A 212 -9.73 13.84 -1.92
N LEU A 213 -10.02 13.28 -3.09
CA LEU A 213 -9.17 13.42 -4.27
C LEU A 213 -9.19 14.88 -4.76
N SER A 214 -8.00 15.42 -4.97
CA SER A 214 -7.78 16.76 -5.48
C SER A 214 -6.34 16.90 -5.95
N GLY A 215 -6.09 17.68 -6.99
CA GLY A 215 -4.73 18.07 -7.36
C GLY A 215 -4.00 18.83 -6.25
N LEU A 216 -4.76 19.41 -5.31
CA LEU A 216 -4.25 20.08 -4.10
C LEU A 216 -4.95 19.53 -2.85
N ALA A 217 -4.57 18.35 -2.40
CA ALA A 217 -5.07 17.73 -1.17
C ALA A 217 -4.17 18.07 0.02
N PHE A 218 -4.67 18.82 0.99
CA PHE A 218 -3.97 19.15 2.24
C PHE A 218 -4.42 18.21 3.36
N ASN A 219 -3.48 17.54 4.04
CA ASN A 219 -3.78 16.52 5.06
C ASN A 219 -4.83 15.49 4.54
N ARG A 220 -4.66 14.94 3.34
CA ARG A 220 -5.61 14.05 2.64
C ARG A 220 -6.97 14.71 2.35
N GLY A 221 -7.05 16.02 2.36
CA GLY A 221 -8.32 16.75 2.27
C GLY A 221 -9.17 16.68 3.55
N ALA A 222 -8.63 16.20 4.67
CA ALA A 222 -9.35 16.08 5.92
C ALA A 222 -9.45 17.44 6.65
N SER A 223 -10.64 18.01 6.73
CA SER A 223 -10.98 18.88 7.84
C SER A 223 -11.32 17.99 9.05
N GLY A 224 -10.84 18.29 10.24
CA GLY A 224 -10.92 17.46 11.45
C GLY A 224 -12.28 16.98 11.96
N ALA A 225 -13.27 16.82 11.09
CA ALA A 225 -14.58 16.24 11.30
C ALA A 225 -14.91 15.36 10.09
N GLU A 226 -14.81 14.09 10.23
CA GLU A 226 -15.44 12.94 9.56
C GLU A 226 -15.81 13.01 8.04
N ARG A 227 -15.68 14.14 7.39
CA ARG A 227 -15.93 14.34 5.94
C ARG A 227 -14.90 15.32 5.40
N GLY A 228 -14.15 14.89 4.39
CA GLY A 228 -13.23 15.77 3.66
C GLY A 228 -13.92 17.04 3.16
N PRO A 229 -13.18 18.16 3.00
CA PRO A 229 -13.78 19.42 2.57
C PRO A 229 -14.34 19.27 1.15
N HIS A 230 -15.56 19.77 0.93
CA HIS A 230 -16.13 19.87 -0.41
C HIS A 230 -15.31 20.81 -1.32
N ALA A 231 -14.39 21.59 -0.74
CA ALA A 231 -13.53 22.54 -1.43
C ALA A 231 -12.06 22.40 -0.99
N PRO A 232 -11.35 21.34 -1.40
CA PRO A 232 -9.97 21.04 -0.97
C PRO A 232 -9.00 22.19 -1.26
N ALA A 233 -9.11 22.84 -2.40
CA ALA A 233 -8.25 23.95 -2.79
C ALA A 233 -8.41 25.17 -1.87
N ALA A 234 -9.64 25.55 -1.55
CA ALA A 234 -9.91 26.66 -0.62
C ALA A 234 -9.42 26.31 0.80
N TYR A 235 -9.58 25.06 1.22
CA TYR A 235 -9.06 24.60 2.50
C TYR A 235 -7.53 24.67 2.56
N ALA A 236 -6.82 24.17 1.56
CA ALA A 236 -5.36 24.24 1.48
C ALA A 236 -4.85 25.71 1.47
N ALA A 237 -5.54 26.60 0.75
CA ALA A 237 -5.24 28.03 0.76
C ALA A 237 -5.43 28.67 2.15
N HIS A 238 -6.51 28.27 2.84
CA HIS A 238 -6.76 28.73 4.22
C HIS A 238 -5.63 28.28 5.17
N GLU A 239 -5.17 27.04 5.05
CA GLU A 239 -4.07 26.51 5.87
C GLU A 239 -2.73 27.21 5.57
N LEU A 240 -2.44 27.53 4.30
CA LEU A 240 -1.29 28.36 3.95
C LEU A 240 -1.42 29.77 4.54
N PHE A 241 -2.61 30.39 4.43
CA PHE A 241 -2.90 31.69 5.03
C PHE A 241 -2.66 31.69 6.56
N ALA A 242 -3.18 30.67 7.25
CA ALA A 242 -2.99 30.52 8.69
C ALA A 242 -1.51 30.30 9.06
N ALA A 243 -0.79 29.50 8.29
CA ALA A 243 0.63 29.23 8.49
C ALA A 243 1.50 30.49 8.27
N LEU A 244 1.20 31.32 7.26
CA LEU A 244 1.86 32.60 7.02
C LEU A 244 1.63 33.57 8.19
N LYS A 245 0.39 33.70 8.65
CA LYS A 245 0.08 34.55 9.85
C LYS A 245 0.81 34.05 11.10
N SER A 246 0.88 32.75 11.31
CA SER A 246 1.60 32.15 12.43
C SER A 246 3.11 32.40 12.35
N ALA A 247 3.65 32.58 11.14
CA ALA A 247 5.04 32.98 10.90
C ALA A 247 5.29 34.49 10.97
N GLY A 248 4.25 35.30 11.32
CA GLY A 248 4.36 36.75 11.46
C GLY A 248 4.15 37.54 10.17
N VAL A 249 3.73 36.90 9.08
CA VAL A 249 3.40 37.58 7.81
C VAL A 249 2.03 38.26 7.94
N ILE A 250 1.96 39.55 7.60
CA ILE A 250 0.70 40.30 7.57
C ILE A 250 0.02 40.05 6.21
N VAL A 251 -1.17 39.43 6.19
CA VAL A 251 -1.95 39.20 5.00
C VAL A 251 -3.21 40.07 5.02
N HIS A 252 -3.34 40.99 4.06
CA HIS A 252 -4.46 41.92 3.98
C HIS A 252 -5.64 41.41 3.13
N GLY A 253 -5.51 40.32 2.43
CA GLY A 253 -6.58 39.69 1.67
C GLY A 253 -7.26 38.54 2.40
N SER A 254 -8.08 37.79 1.66
CA SER A 254 -8.74 36.56 2.09
C SER A 254 -8.05 35.32 1.51
N SER A 255 -8.51 34.13 1.93
CA SER A 255 -8.18 32.87 1.24
C SER A 255 -9.39 32.39 0.45
N GLY A 256 -9.12 31.74 -0.69
CA GLY A 256 -10.14 31.22 -1.60
C GLY A 256 -9.61 30.13 -2.50
N ALA A 257 -10.30 29.86 -3.60
CA ALA A 257 -9.89 28.93 -4.64
C ALA A 257 -10.00 29.60 -6.02
N ALA A 258 -8.91 29.55 -6.77
CA ALA A 258 -8.85 30.04 -8.14
C ALA A 258 -7.70 29.37 -8.90
N THR A 259 -7.87 29.20 -10.23
CA THR A 259 -6.80 28.71 -11.09
C THR A 259 -5.68 29.73 -11.19
N THR A 260 -4.44 29.26 -11.11
CA THR A 260 -3.21 30.06 -11.26
C THR A 260 -3.19 30.73 -12.64
N PRO A 261 -3.14 32.07 -12.73
CA PRO A 261 -3.09 32.77 -14.02
C PRO A 261 -1.83 32.45 -14.81
N THR A 262 -1.95 32.49 -16.14
CA THR A 262 -0.78 32.40 -17.02
C THR A 262 0.17 33.57 -16.76
N GLY A 263 1.49 33.28 -16.67
CA GLY A 263 2.51 34.28 -16.38
C GLY A 263 2.74 34.54 -14.89
N ALA A 264 2.06 33.83 -14.00
CA ALA A 264 2.41 33.82 -12.58
C ALA A 264 3.84 33.30 -12.38
N ILE A 265 4.60 33.90 -11.44
CA ILE A 265 6.01 33.52 -11.18
C ILE A 265 6.08 32.53 -10.02
N GLU A 266 6.93 31.52 -10.12
CA GLU A 266 7.21 30.58 -9.04
C GLU A 266 7.97 31.31 -7.90
N LEU A 267 7.46 31.22 -6.68
CA LEU A 267 8.08 31.81 -5.48
C LEU A 267 8.61 30.73 -4.55
N ALA A 268 7.81 29.71 -4.27
CA ALA A 268 8.20 28.63 -3.34
C ALA A 268 7.70 27.30 -3.86
N LYS A 269 8.46 26.23 -3.59
CA LYS A 269 8.12 24.87 -4.03
C LYS A 269 8.53 23.82 -3.01
N VAL A 270 7.67 22.85 -2.79
CA VAL A 270 7.99 21.62 -2.05
C VAL A 270 7.72 20.41 -2.94
N GLN A 271 8.40 19.33 -2.61
CA GLN A 271 8.29 18.08 -3.36
C GLN A 271 7.84 16.95 -2.43
N SER A 272 7.05 16.04 -2.98
CA SER A 272 6.70 14.78 -2.32
C SER A 272 7.96 13.94 -2.03
N PRO A 273 7.87 12.86 -1.24
CA PRO A 273 8.76 11.71 -1.36
C PRO A 273 8.88 11.26 -2.81
N THR A 274 9.90 10.47 -3.15
CA THR A 274 10.01 9.87 -4.49
C THR A 274 8.85 8.90 -4.76
N ILE A 275 8.56 8.60 -6.03
CA ILE A 275 7.53 7.60 -6.38
C ILE A 275 7.80 6.28 -5.66
N ALA A 276 9.04 5.81 -5.60
CA ALA A 276 9.38 4.61 -4.84
C ALA A 276 8.99 4.73 -3.36
N GLN A 277 9.31 5.84 -2.69
CA GLN A 277 8.93 6.06 -1.29
C GLN A 277 7.41 6.19 -1.10
N LEU A 278 6.69 6.80 -2.07
CA LEU A 278 5.21 6.85 -2.05
C LEU A 278 4.61 5.45 -2.14
N LEU A 279 5.22 4.53 -2.91
CA LEU A 279 4.75 3.14 -2.97
C LEU A 279 4.99 2.40 -1.66
N GLY A 280 6.08 2.68 -0.95
CA GLY A 280 6.32 2.19 0.42
C GLY A 280 5.25 2.65 1.43
N LEU A 281 4.63 3.82 1.19
CA LEU A 281 3.48 4.30 1.96
C LEU A 281 2.13 3.76 1.44
N THR A 282 2.09 3.19 0.24
CA THR A 282 0.86 2.73 -0.43
C THR A 282 0.62 1.24 -0.30
N LEU A 283 1.62 0.41 -0.64
CA LEU A 283 1.42 -1.03 -0.84
C LEU A 283 1.30 -1.82 0.47
N PRO A 284 2.20 -1.65 1.48
CA PRO A 284 2.12 -2.44 2.70
C PRO A 284 0.82 -2.21 3.50
N PRO A 285 0.35 -0.96 3.73
CA PRO A 285 -0.92 -0.70 4.41
C PRO A 285 -2.13 -0.82 3.47
N SER A 286 -1.89 -0.92 2.14
CA SER A 286 -2.95 -0.93 1.13
C SER A 286 -3.73 0.39 1.01
N ASP A 287 -3.06 1.52 1.10
CA ASP A 287 -3.66 2.86 1.10
C ASP A 287 -4.39 3.17 -0.21
N ASN A 288 -5.69 3.42 -0.12
CA ASN A 288 -6.54 3.69 -1.29
C ASN A 288 -6.36 5.12 -1.80
N PHE A 289 -6.20 6.09 -0.89
CA PHE A 289 -6.07 7.50 -1.27
C PHE A 289 -4.80 7.75 -2.10
N PHE A 290 -3.68 7.14 -1.69
CA PHE A 290 -2.44 7.23 -2.47
C PHE A 290 -2.58 6.58 -3.85
N ALA A 291 -3.18 5.40 -3.93
CA ALA A 291 -3.35 4.69 -5.19
C ALA A 291 -4.27 5.46 -6.17
N GLU A 292 -5.39 6.01 -5.67
CA GLU A 292 -6.30 6.84 -6.48
C GLU A 292 -5.68 8.18 -6.89
N THR A 293 -4.83 8.77 -6.03
CA THR A 293 -4.07 9.97 -6.41
C THR A 293 -3.07 9.64 -7.52
N LEU A 294 -2.31 8.55 -7.39
CA LEU A 294 -1.33 8.13 -8.39
C LEU A 294 -1.96 7.80 -9.75
N VAL A 295 -3.15 7.18 -9.79
CA VAL A 295 -3.82 6.94 -11.07
C VAL A 295 -4.24 8.25 -11.75
N LYS A 296 -4.70 9.26 -10.98
CA LYS A 296 -4.98 10.58 -11.53
C LYS A 296 -3.72 11.31 -12.00
N ASP A 297 -2.58 11.15 -11.28
CA ASP A 297 -1.27 11.67 -11.70
C ASP A 297 -0.82 11.05 -13.03
N LEU A 298 -1.00 9.75 -13.20
CA LEU A 298 -0.74 9.05 -14.46
C LEU A 298 -1.61 9.60 -15.59
N GLY A 299 -2.89 9.83 -15.30
CA GLY A 299 -3.82 10.47 -16.24
C GLY A 299 -3.39 11.87 -16.65
N ALA A 300 -3.03 12.72 -15.68
CA ALA A 300 -2.59 14.10 -15.92
C ALA A 300 -1.28 14.14 -16.72
N SER A 301 -0.32 13.26 -16.39
CA SER A 301 1.02 13.28 -16.98
C SER A 301 1.09 12.60 -18.36
N PHE A 302 0.29 11.56 -18.60
CA PHE A 302 0.44 10.69 -19.79
C PHE A 302 -0.87 10.40 -20.51
N GLY A 303 -2.04 10.67 -19.88
CA GLY A 303 -3.35 10.42 -20.44
C GLY A 303 -4.07 11.67 -20.95
N GLY A 304 -3.45 12.86 -20.79
CA GLY A 304 -3.99 14.14 -21.26
C GLY A 304 -5.03 14.79 -20.33
N ALA A 305 -5.42 14.14 -19.22
CA ALA A 305 -6.34 14.69 -18.22
C ALA A 305 -6.09 14.07 -16.84
N GLY A 306 -6.15 14.88 -15.79
CA GLY A 306 -6.02 14.42 -14.39
C GLY A 306 -7.29 13.75 -13.88
N THR A 307 -7.72 12.68 -14.53
CA THR A 307 -8.93 11.92 -14.21
C THR A 307 -8.61 10.46 -13.95
N THR A 308 -9.40 9.77 -13.13
CA THR A 308 -9.27 8.33 -12.89
C THR A 308 -9.36 7.53 -14.20
N ALA A 309 -10.31 7.88 -15.08
CA ALA A 309 -10.49 7.18 -16.36
C ALA A 309 -9.27 7.31 -17.30
N ALA A 310 -8.67 8.50 -17.40
CA ALA A 310 -7.46 8.70 -18.20
C ALA A 310 -6.28 7.90 -17.61
N GLY A 311 -6.12 7.91 -16.28
CA GLY A 311 -5.09 7.14 -15.59
C GLY A 311 -5.26 5.64 -15.73
N ALA A 312 -6.47 5.10 -15.54
CA ALA A 312 -6.80 3.69 -15.77
C ALA A 312 -6.46 3.24 -17.20
N SER A 313 -6.72 4.11 -18.19
CA SER A 313 -6.32 3.87 -19.58
C SER A 313 -4.78 3.79 -19.71
N VAL A 314 -4.04 4.69 -19.06
CA VAL A 314 -2.55 4.65 -19.04
C VAL A 314 -2.05 3.37 -18.40
N VAL A 315 -2.66 2.93 -17.27
CA VAL A 315 -2.32 1.67 -16.61
C VAL A 315 -2.54 0.50 -17.56
N SER A 316 -3.75 0.35 -18.12
CA SER A 316 -4.08 -0.74 -19.04
C SER A 316 -3.13 -0.80 -20.24
N GLN A 317 -2.82 0.35 -20.86
CA GLN A 317 -1.92 0.42 -22.01
C GLN A 317 -0.49 0.05 -21.64
N THR A 318 0.01 0.54 -20.49
CA THR A 318 1.38 0.26 -20.05
C THR A 318 1.55 -1.22 -19.72
N ILE A 319 0.63 -1.82 -18.96
CA ILE A 319 0.66 -3.24 -18.62
C ILE A 319 0.53 -4.11 -19.86
N SER A 320 -0.34 -3.74 -20.78
CA SER A 320 -0.49 -4.45 -22.05
C SER A 320 0.78 -4.40 -22.91
N ALA A 321 1.44 -3.25 -22.97
CA ALA A 321 2.67 -3.07 -23.74
C ALA A 321 3.87 -3.84 -23.13
N LEU A 322 3.93 -3.91 -21.79
CA LEU A 322 5.01 -4.61 -21.07
C LEU A 322 4.88 -6.14 -21.16
N LEU A 323 3.67 -6.66 -21.00
CA LEU A 323 3.43 -8.08 -20.70
C LEU A 323 2.55 -8.79 -21.73
N GLY A 324 1.86 -8.05 -22.58
CA GLY A 324 0.86 -8.65 -23.49
C GLY A 324 -0.40 -9.16 -22.78
N ILE A 325 -0.59 -8.85 -21.49
CA ILE A 325 -1.82 -9.15 -20.74
C ILE A 325 -2.76 -7.94 -20.76
N HIS A 326 -4.05 -8.19 -20.56
CA HIS A 326 -5.09 -7.17 -20.69
C HIS A 326 -6.01 -7.18 -19.46
N PRO A 327 -5.56 -6.67 -18.28
CA PRO A 327 -6.45 -6.46 -17.15
C PRO A 327 -7.48 -5.38 -17.51
N HIS A 328 -8.70 -5.51 -16.99
CA HIS A 328 -9.70 -4.45 -17.09
C HIS A 328 -9.56 -3.53 -15.88
N VAL A 329 -9.00 -2.36 -16.09
CA VAL A 329 -8.68 -1.37 -15.05
C VAL A 329 -9.71 -0.24 -15.10
N VAL A 330 -10.36 0.04 -13.98
CA VAL A 330 -11.40 1.08 -13.82
C VAL A 330 -10.93 2.18 -12.88
N ASP A 331 -10.18 1.80 -11.82
CA ASP A 331 -9.62 2.72 -10.84
C ASP A 331 -8.15 2.36 -10.51
N GLY A 332 -7.54 3.07 -9.56
CA GLY A 332 -6.15 2.81 -9.17
C GLY A 332 -5.99 1.95 -7.93
N SER A 333 -7.03 1.80 -7.14
CA SER A 333 -7.00 1.16 -5.82
C SER A 333 -7.59 -0.24 -5.79
N GLY A 334 -8.47 -0.56 -6.75
CA GLY A 334 -9.26 -1.77 -6.79
C GLY A 334 -10.49 -1.72 -5.88
N LEU A 335 -10.97 -0.54 -5.52
CA LEU A 335 -12.26 -0.37 -4.84
C LEU A 335 -13.42 -0.70 -5.76
N SER A 336 -13.26 -0.51 -7.07
CA SER A 336 -14.25 -0.87 -8.05
C SER A 336 -14.36 -2.39 -8.25
N PRO A 337 -15.52 -3.01 -8.02
CA PRO A 337 -15.73 -4.42 -8.35
C PRO A 337 -15.76 -4.67 -9.89
N ALA A 338 -15.74 -3.60 -10.68
CA ALA A 338 -15.66 -3.67 -12.14
C ALA A 338 -14.25 -3.94 -12.65
N ASP A 339 -13.21 -3.67 -11.86
CA ASP A 339 -11.85 -4.12 -12.18
C ASP A 339 -11.81 -5.64 -12.35
N LYS A 340 -11.08 -6.13 -13.34
CA LYS A 340 -10.96 -7.56 -13.60
C LYS A 340 -9.55 -7.95 -14.01
N THR A 341 -9.05 -8.97 -13.33
CA THR A 341 -7.82 -9.68 -13.69
C THR A 341 -7.93 -11.14 -13.31
N SER A 342 -6.90 -11.93 -13.59
CA SER A 342 -6.87 -13.34 -13.24
C SER A 342 -5.60 -13.70 -12.46
N PRO A 343 -5.59 -14.80 -11.69
CA PRO A 343 -4.38 -15.30 -11.05
C PRO A 343 -3.19 -15.41 -11.99
N TYR A 344 -3.43 -15.88 -13.21
CA TYR A 344 -2.41 -16.00 -14.26
C TYR A 344 -1.80 -14.65 -14.62
N GLN A 345 -2.64 -13.63 -14.91
CA GLN A 345 -2.16 -12.30 -15.31
C GLN A 345 -1.33 -11.63 -14.21
N VAL A 346 -1.73 -11.79 -12.95
CA VAL A 346 -0.96 -11.22 -11.83
C VAL A 346 0.36 -11.95 -11.62
N VAL A 347 0.39 -13.28 -11.71
CA VAL A 347 1.65 -14.03 -11.62
C VAL A 347 2.56 -13.71 -12.79
N ASP A 348 2.03 -13.51 -13.99
CA ASP A 348 2.81 -13.11 -15.17
C ASP A 348 3.49 -11.75 -14.93
N LEU A 349 2.77 -10.77 -14.35
CA LEU A 349 3.37 -9.52 -13.87
C LEU A 349 4.51 -9.77 -12.86
N LEU A 350 4.27 -10.61 -11.85
CA LEU A 350 5.26 -10.91 -10.82
C LEU A 350 6.50 -11.63 -11.40
N VAL A 351 6.32 -12.51 -12.39
CA VAL A 351 7.40 -13.23 -13.08
C VAL A 351 8.28 -12.26 -13.85
N GLU A 352 7.69 -11.34 -14.62
CA GLU A 352 8.45 -10.36 -15.42
C GLU A 352 9.25 -9.39 -14.53
N LEU A 353 8.69 -9.01 -13.39
CA LEU A 353 9.31 -8.09 -12.44
C LEU A 353 10.26 -8.78 -11.46
N ALA A 354 10.30 -10.11 -11.45
CA ALA A 354 11.20 -10.84 -10.58
C ALA A 354 12.66 -10.50 -10.90
N PRO A 355 13.53 -10.38 -9.89
CA PRO A 355 14.95 -10.18 -10.14
C PRO A 355 15.48 -11.37 -10.95
N SER A 356 16.12 -11.08 -12.08
CA SER A 356 16.79 -12.09 -12.90
C SER A 356 17.92 -12.80 -12.15
N THR A 357 18.37 -12.21 -11.04
CA THR A 357 19.31 -12.77 -10.06
C THR A 357 18.97 -12.21 -8.68
N LEU A 358 19.09 -13.01 -7.61
CA LEU A 358 19.11 -12.53 -6.24
C LEU A 358 20.18 -11.42 -6.13
N GLY A 359 19.76 -10.17 -5.95
CA GLY A 359 20.68 -9.03 -5.89
C GLY A 359 20.52 -8.00 -7.03
N ALA A 360 19.38 -7.96 -7.72
CA ALA A 360 19.08 -6.86 -8.65
C ALA A 360 19.24 -5.49 -7.96
N ALA A 361 19.74 -4.52 -8.72
CA ALA A 361 20.00 -3.18 -8.19
C ALA A 361 18.73 -2.57 -7.56
N PRO A 362 18.83 -1.87 -6.42
CA PRO A 362 17.66 -1.30 -5.69
C PRO A 362 16.78 -0.36 -6.51
N SER A 363 17.28 0.14 -7.64
CA SER A 363 16.57 1.05 -8.55
C SER A 363 15.73 0.35 -9.62
N SER A 364 15.74 -0.98 -9.71
CA SER A 364 14.87 -1.68 -10.66
C SER A 364 13.41 -1.64 -10.18
N VAL A 365 12.48 -1.50 -11.13
CA VAL A 365 11.02 -1.50 -10.85
C VAL A 365 10.62 -2.71 -10.01
N GLY A 366 11.10 -3.89 -10.38
CA GLY A 366 10.80 -5.14 -9.68
C GLY A 366 11.37 -5.19 -8.26
N ALA A 367 12.56 -4.59 -8.00
CA ALA A 367 13.12 -4.53 -6.66
C ALA A 367 12.28 -3.62 -5.76
N VAL A 368 11.93 -2.41 -6.23
CA VAL A 368 11.07 -1.47 -5.49
C VAL A 368 9.72 -2.12 -5.17
N LEU A 369 9.06 -2.72 -6.19
CA LEU A 369 7.77 -3.35 -5.97
C LEU A 369 7.84 -4.46 -4.92
N ARG A 370 8.84 -5.32 -4.98
CA ARG A 370 8.99 -6.42 -4.04
C ARG A 370 9.27 -5.93 -2.62
N ASP A 371 10.15 -4.96 -2.46
CA ASP A 371 10.55 -4.43 -1.15
C ASP A 371 9.37 -3.71 -0.46
N ASP A 372 8.38 -3.24 -1.23
CA ASP A 372 7.16 -2.57 -0.74
C ASP A 372 5.97 -3.54 -0.54
N LEU A 373 6.13 -4.86 -0.70
CA LEU A 373 5.08 -5.82 -0.34
C LEU A 373 5.03 -6.07 1.18
N ALA A 374 3.82 -6.34 1.69
CA ALA A 374 3.64 -6.75 3.08
C ALA A 374 4.30 -8.12 3.32
N VAL A 375 5.01 -8.28 4.43
CA VAL A 375 5.72 -9.52 4.81
C VAL A 375 4.88 -10.33 5.77
N ALA A 376 4.70 -11.61 5.49
CA ALA A 376 3.94 -12.55 6.31
C ALA A 376 4.45 -12.59 7.75
N GLY A 377 3.54 -12.37 8.71
CA GLY A 377 3.81 -12.36 10.15
C GLY A 377 4.59 -11.14 10.66
N GLU A 378 4.90 -10.13 9.80
CA GLU A 378 5.82 -9.05 10.18
C GLU A 378 5.27 -7.66 9.85
N THR A 379 4.83 -7.39 8.61
CA THR A 379 4.51 -6.01 8.19
C THR A 379 3.17 -5.88 7.47
N GLY A 380 2.64 -4.65 7.44
CA GLY A 380 1.49 -4.27 6.63
C GLY A 380 0.25 -5.12 6.90
N THR A 381 -0.52 -5.40 5.87
CA THR A 381 -1.76 -6.20 5.95
C THR A 381 -1.53 -7.68 6.27
N LEU A 382 -0.27 -8.15 6.29
CA LEU A 382 0.10 -9.53 6.64
C LEU A 382 0.75 -9.64 8.03
N SER A 383 0.87 -8.54 8.79
CA SER A 383 1.57 -8.52 10.09
C SER A 383 1.03 -9.50 11.12
N GLU A 384 -0.28 -9.78 11.09
CA GLU A 384 -0.94 -10.72 12.01
C GLU A 384 -1.23 -12.10 11.38
N ARG A 385 -0.87 -12.29 10.10
CA ARG A 385 -1.16 -13.50 9.34
C ARG A 385 0.07 -14.39 9.22
N MET A 386 -0.10 -15.71 9.29
CA MET A 386 0.95 -16.73 9.10
C MET A 386 2.12 -16.63 10.11
N ARG A 387 1.89 -16.08 11.31
CA ARG A 387 2.87 -16.04 12.40
C ARG A 387 3.21 -17.46 12.88
N ASP A 388 4.45 -17.64 13.28
CA ASP A 388 4.97 -18.92 13.80
C ASP A 388 4.83 -20.10 12.81
N THR A 389 4.83 -19.79 11.50
CA THR A 389 4.75 -20.77 10.41
C THR A 389 5.95 -20.67 9.46
N GLY A 390 6.07 -21.63 8.54
CA GLY A 390 7.11 -21.61 7.51
C GLY A 390 7.01 -20.41 6.55
N ALA A 391 5.88 -19.75 6.45
CA ALA A 391 5.70 -18.57 5.60
C ALA A 391 6.20 -17.27 6.24
N GLN A 392 6.31 -17.20 7.59
CA GLN A 392 6.72 -15.98 8.27
C GLN A 392 8.10 -15.52 7.79
N GLY A 393 8.20 -14.25 7.38
CA GLY A 393 9.43 -13.64 6.88
C GLY A 393 9.92 -14.17 5.53
N ARG A 394 9.38 -15.32 5.05
CA ARG A 394 9.74 -15.94 3.75
C ARG A 394 8.75 -15.63 2.63
N CYS A 395 7.52 -15.30 2.97
CA CYS A 395 6.50 -14.90 2.01
C CYS A 395 6.18 -13.42 2.15
N GLN A 396 5.94 -12.76 1.03
CA GLN A 396 5.54 -11.36 0.99
C GLN A 396 4.50 -11.17 -0.11
N GLY A 397 3.55 -10.27 0.10
CA GLY A 397 2.47 -10.15 -0.88
C GLY A 397 1.58 -8.94 -0.69
N LYS A 398 0.68 -8.80 -1.67
CA LYS A 398 -0.40 -7.83 -1.67
C LYS A 398 -1.72 -8.54 -1.41
N THR A 399 -2.45 -8.04 -0.43
CA THR A 399 -3.82 -8.46 -0.14
C THR A 399 -4.82 -7.64 -0.96
N GLY A 400 -5.97 -8.23 -1.28
CA GLY A 400 -7.11 -7.54 -1.87
C GLY A 400 -8.40 -7.96 -1.17
N THR A 401 -9.24 -7.00 -0.76
CA THR A 401 -10.48 -7.29 -0.05
C THR A 401 -11.59 -6.35 -0.48
N LEU A 402 -12.73 -6.93 -0.89
CA LEU A 402 -14.03 -6.28 -1.06
C LEU A 402 -15.10 -7.18 -0.45
N THR A 403 -16.34 -6.74 -0.41
CA THR A 403 -17.46 -7.59 0.03
C THR A 403 -17.54 -8.86 -0.84
N GLY A 404 -17.34 -10.02 -0.23
CA GLY A 404 -17.35 -11.31 -0.92
C GLY A 404 -16.11 -11.63 -1.75
N VAL A 405 -15.11 -10.75 -1.77
CA VAL A 405 -13.84 -10.94 -2.49
C VAL A 405 -12.67 -10.86 -1.52
N SER A 406 -11.76 -11.83 -1.59
CA SER A 406 -10.49 -11.78 -0.86
C SER A 406 -9.40 -12.44 -1.69
N ASN A 407 -8.29 -11.73 -1.89
CA ASN A 407 -7.19 -12.17 -2.73
C ASN A 407 -5.86 -12.02 -1.99
N LEU A 408 -4.91 -12.90 -2.28
CA LEU A 408 -3.53 -12.81 -1.81
C LEU A 408 -2.60 -13.21 -2.95
N VAL A 409 -1.65 -12.33 -3.27
CA VAL A 409 -0.69 -12.54 -4.35
C VAL A 409 0.70 -12.14 -3.90
N GLY A 410 1.75 -12.77 -4.41
CA GLY A 410 3.10 -12.36 -4.03
C GLY A 410 4.16 -13.40 -4.33
N TYR A 411 5.21 -13.36 -3.52
CA TYR A 411 6.36 -14.25 -3.61
C TYR A 411 6.55 -15.02 -2.31
N CYS A 412 7.02 -16.27 -2.43
CA CYS A 412 7.53 -17.05 -1.30
C CYS A 412 8.92 -17.61 -1.65
N GLN A 413 9.82 -17.61 -0.68
CA GLN A 413 10.98 -18.48 -0.73
C GLN A 413 10.59 -19.84 -0.14
N SER A 414 10.61 -20.90 -0.94
CA SER A 414 10.28 -22.25 -0.51
C SER A 414 11.36 -22.85 0.40
N ALA A 415 11.05 -23.98 1.03
CA ALA A 415 11.99 -24.66 1.96
C ALA A 415 13.25 -25.17 1.24
N ASP A 416 13.16 -25.51 -0.04
CA ASP A 416 14.30 -25.91 -0.87
C ASP A 416 15.08 -24.72 -1.46
N GLY A 417 14.65 -23.47 -1.15
CA GLY A 417 15.33 -22.24 -1.57
C GLY A 417 14.90 -21.69 -2.92
N HIS A 418 13.88 -22.26 -3.57
CA HIS A 418 13.32 -21.69 -4.79
C HIS A 418 12.51 -20.43 -4.52
N LEU A 419 12.51 -19.49 -5.46
CA LEU A 419 11.61 -18.35 -5.44
C LEU A 419 10.34 -18.69 -6.22
N LEU A 420 9.20 -18.61 -5.55
CA LEU A 420 7.90 -18.94 -6.11
C LEU A 420 7.05 -17.67 -6.18
N ALA A 421 6.38 -17.43 -7.32
CA ALA A 421 5.33 -16.42 -7.45
C ALA A 421 3.96 -17.10 -7.34
N PHE A 422 3.01 -16.48 -6.65
CA PHE A 422 1.68 -17.06 -6.47
C PHE A 422 0.58 -16.02 -6.50
N ALA A 423 -0.62 -16.44 -6.91
CA ALA A 423 -1.85 -15.68 -6.79
C ALA A 423 -3.00 -16.61 -6.39
N ILE A 424 -3.70 -16.26 -5.33
CA ILE A 424 -4.88 -16.95 -4.78
C ILE A 424 -6.02 -15.96 -4.76
N PHE A 425 -7.03 -16.20 -5.58
CA PHE A 425 -8.21 -15.36 -5.72
C PHE A 425 -9.44 -16.10 -5.20
N ASN A 426 -10.16 -15.47 -4.26
CA ASN A 426 -11.38 -16.01 -3.70
C ASN A 426 -12.54 -15.03 -3.97
N ASP A 427 -13.61 -15.53 -4.57
CA ASP A 427 -14.82 -14.79 -4.91
C ASP A 427 -16.05 -15.58 -4.42
N GLY A 428 -17.05 -14.90 -3.84
CA GLY A 428 -18.25 -15.50 -3.28
C GLY A 428 -18.07 -16.10 -1.88
N ILE A 429 -17.05 -15.69 -1.11
CA ILE A 429 -16.73 -16.21 0.21
C ILE A 429 -16.46 -15.07 1.22
N SER A 430 -16.69 -15.31 2.52
CA SER A 430 -16.35 -14.33 3.54
C SER A 430 -14.84 -14.12 3.64
N THR A 431 -14.41 -12.90 3.98
CA THR A 431 -12.99 -12.56 4.15
C THR A 431 -12.30 -13.46 5.17
N GLU A 432 -12.93 -13.75 6.31
CA GLU A 432 -12.36 -14.61 7.35
C GLU A 432 -12.11 -16.05 6.86
N ALA A 433 -13.08 -16.65 6.17
CA ALA A 433 -12.89 -17.97 5.60
C ALA A 433 -11.83 -17.97 4.50
N ALA A 434 -11.81 -16.96 3.62
CA ALA A 434 -10.80 -16.83 2.59
C ALA A 434 -9.39 -16.70 3.18
N HIS A 435 -9.19 -15.91 4.24
CA HIS A 435 -7.91 -15.79 4.93
C HIS A 435 -7.41 -17.14 5.43
N THR A 436 -8.31 -17.98 6.00
CA THR A 436 -7.95 -19.33 6.47
C THR A 436 -7.37 -20.18 5.33
N PHE A 437 -8.01 -20.19 4.16
CA PHE A 437 -7.55 -20.96 3.01
C PHE A 437 -6.28 -20.36 2.39
N GLN A 438 -6.20 -19.04 2.25
CA GLN A 438 -5.03 -18.35 1.73
C GLN A 438 -3.80 -18.59 2.59
N ASP A 439 -3.94 -18.48 3.91
CA ASP A 439 -2.82 -18.69 4.83
C ASP A 439 -2.32 -20.13 4.75
N HIS A 440 -3.23 -21.11 4.74
CA HIS A 440 -2.87 -22.51 4.59
C HIS A 440 -2.15 -22.78 3.26
N MET A 441 -2.70 -22.31 2.13
CA MET A 441 -2.08 -22.47 0.81
C MET A 441 -0.70 -21.79 0.75
N THR A 442 -0.56 -20.59 1.32
CA THR A 442 0.72 -19.86 1.34
C THR A 442 1.76 -20.55 2.21
N ILE A 443 1.37 -21.11 3.35
CA ILE A 443 2.24 -21.94 4.20
C ILE A 443 2.69 -23.19 3.43
N THR A 444 1.77 -23.89 2.76
CA THR A 444 2.11 -25.06 1.93
C THR A 444 3.09 -24.70 0.80
N ILE A 445 2.93 -23.53 0.15
CA ILE A 445 3.86 -23.02 -0.86
C ILE A 445 5.24 -22.73 -0.24
N ALA A 446 5.28 -22.15 0.96
CA ALA A 446 6.53 -21.86 1.66
C ALA A 446 7.27 -23.12 2.13
N ASP A 447 6.55 -24.17 2.49
CA ASP A 447 7.11 -25.43 3.00
C ASP A 447 7.46 -26.42 1.88
N TYR A 448 7.12 -26.10 0.62
CA TYR A 448 7.54 -26.80 -0.59
C TYR A 448 9.03 -26.55 -0.89
#